data_0d85f7532e5f3c458302a5dea3a2b8dc
#
_entry.id   0d85f7532e5f3c458302a5dea3a2b8dc
#
_cell.length_a   1.000
_cell.length_b   1.000
_cell.length_c   1.000
_cell.angle_alpha   90.00
_cell.angle_beta   90.00
_cell.angle_gamma   90.00
#
_symmetry.space_group_name_H-M   'P 1'
#
loop_
_entity.id
_entity.type
_entity.pdbx_description
1 polymer ?
#
loop_
_entity_poly.entity_id
_entity_poly.type
_entity_poly.pdbx_seq_one_letter_code
_entity_poly.pdbx_strand_id
1 'polypeptide(L)'
;MRVKLADVCERGSSNLKQADIPGKSGDYPVYGASGYIGNVDFYQQKKPYVAVVKDGAGIGRAMLLPAESSVIGTMQYLLPKSVVLPEYLFYVVKHMHLEKYFSGATIPHIYFKDYQNEEFTLDDLNKQHEVVTTLRKVESVIENRQQQLQKLDDLIKARFVEMFGDPGTNPMGWKETTIGEECFYIK
;
A
#
# COMPACT_ATOMS: atom_id res chain seq x y z
N MET A 1 -24.49 13.08 -0.47
CA MET A 1 -25.34 12.47 -1.52
C MET A 1 -24.89 11.03 -1.76
N ARG A 2 -25.79 10.05 -1.96
CA ARG A 2 -25.38 8.69 -2.29
C ARG A 2 -25.10 8.57 -3.78
N VAL A 3 -23.93 8.03 -4.16
CA VAL A 3 -23.46 7.94 -5.55
C VAL A 3 -22.78 6.60 -5.78
N LYS A 4 -22.70 6.17 -7.05
CA LYS A 4 -21.92 4.99 -7.44
C LYS A 4 -20.46 5.39 -7.74
N LEU A 5 -19.56 4.44 -7.63
CA LEU A 5 -18.14 4.66 -7.97
C LEU A 5 -17.97 5.15 -9.41
N ALA A 6 -18.71 4.58 -10.37
CA ALA A 6 -18.69 5.01 -11.78
C ALA A 6 -19.18 6.45 -12.02
N ASP A 7 -19.96 7.03 -11.10
CA ASP A 7 -20.43 8.40 -11.24
C ASP A 7 -19.32 9.42 -10.99
N VAL A 8 -18.33 9.07 -10.14
CA VAL A 8 -17.30 10.00 -9.66
C VAL A 8 -15.91 9.77 -10.23
N CYS A 9 -15.68 8.66 -10.90
CA CYS A 9 -14.39 8.40 -11.56
C CYS A 9 -14.57 7.74 -12.92
N GLU A 10 -13.52 7.83 -13.72
CA GLU A 10 -13.41 7.13 -15.02
C GLU A 10 -12.38 6.01 -14.89
N ARG A 11 -12.67 4.90 -15.57
CA ARG A 11 -11.76 3.77 -15.66
C ARG A 11 -10.70 4.02 -16.73
N GLY A 12 -9.43 3.80 -16.40
CA GLY A 12 -8.34 3.67 -17.36
C GLY A 12 -7.64 2.32 -17.26
N SER A 13 -6.84 1.98 -18.25
CA SER A 13 -6.00 0.77 -18.27
C SER A 13 -4.62 1.10 -18.82
N SER A 14 -3.63 0.31 -18.43
CA SER A 14 -2.27 0.38 -18.97
C SER A 14 -1.92 -0.91 -19.71
N ASN A 15 -1.13 -0.78 -20.78
CA ASN A 15 -0.53 -1.91 -21.49
C ASN A 15 0.96 -2.05 -21.18
N LEU A 16 1.51 -1.22 -20.27
CA LEU A 16 2.92 -1.25 -19.90
C LEU A 16 3.22 -2.54 -19.12
N LYS A 17 4.23 -3.29 -19.56
CA LYS A 17 4.67 -4.51 -18.87
C LYS A 17 5.82 -4.18 -17.94
N GLN A 18 5.91 -4.91 -16.83
CA GLN A 18 7.03 -4.75 -15.91
C GLN A 18 8.38 -5.04 -16.57
N ALA A 19 8.42 -5.97 -17.52
CA ALA A 19 9.62 -6.30 -18.29
C ALA A 19 10.11 -5.16 -19.21
N ASP A 20 9.24 -4.18 -19.52
CA ASP A 20 9.58 -3.05 -20.39
C ASP A 20 10.28 -1.91 -19.63
N ILE A 21 10.38 -1.98 -18.31
CA ILE A 21 10.93 -0.93 -17.44
C ILE A 21 12.46 -1.01 -17.30
N PRO A 22 13.08 -2.21 -17.09
CA PRO A 22 14.52 -2.32 -16.92
C PRO A 22 15.28 -1.75 -18.13
N GLY A 23 16.28 -0.90 -17.86
CA GLY A 23 17.09 -0.26 -18.91
C GLY A 23 16.49 1.01 -19.51
N LYS A 24 15.27 1.42 -19.12
CA LYS A 24 14.74 2.75 -19.43
C LYS A 24 15.25 3.77 -18.44
N SER A 25 15.53 4.95 -18.91
CA SER A 25 15.87 6.13 -18.11
C SER A 25 14.83 7.20 -18.37
N GLY A 26 14.47 7.96 -17.34
CA GLY A 26 13.50 9.04 -17.44
C GLY A 26 13.13 9.57 -16.07
N ASP A 27 12.30 10.61 -16.06
CA ASP A 27 11.94 11.32 -14.83
C ASP A 27 10.56 10.87 -14.29
N TYR A 28 9.80 10.08 -15.05
CA TYR A 28 8.43 9.74 -14.71
C TYR A 28 8.31 8.36 -14.06
N PRO A 29 7.81 8.29 -12.81
CA PRO A 29 7.74 7.05 -12.08
C PRO A 29 6.66 6.11 -12.61
N VAL A 30 6.97 4.82 -12.55
CA VAL A 30 6.05 3.72 -12.87
C VAL A 30 5.82 2.88 -11.62
N TYR A 31 4.56 2.50 -11.42
CA TYR A 31 4.13 1.74 -10.26
C TYR A 31 3.51 0.40 -10.65
N GLY A 32 3.74 -0.59 -9.83
CA GLY A 32 3.11 -1.92 -9.87
C GLY A 32 2.39 -2.24 -8.58
N ALA A 33 1.96 -3.49 -8.43
CA ALA A 33 1.24 -3.94 -7.24
C ALA A 33 2.03 -3.80 -5.93
N SER A 34 3.37 -3.86 -5.98
CA SER A 34 4.27 -3.68 -4.83
C SER A 34 4.71 -2.23 -4.58
N GLY A 35 4.26 -1.27 -5.40
CA GLY A 35 4.67 0.13 -5.34
C GLY A 35 5.55 0.55 -6.51
N TYR A 36 6.49 1.47 -6.28
CA TYR A 36 7.43 1.97 -7.29
C TYR A 36 8.32 0.86 -7.87
N ILE A 37 8.48 0.83 -9.20
CA ILE A 37 9.25 -0.18 -9.93
C ILE A 37 10.32 0.38 -10.88
N GLY A 38 10.34 1.68 -11.13
CA GLY A 38 11.33 2.34 -11.98
C GLY A 38 10.79 3.60 -12.65
N ASN A 39 11.62 4.21 -13.50
CA ASN A 39 11.26 5.42 -14.25
C ASN A 39 11.26 5.14 -15.76
N VAL A 40 10.50 5.96 -16.48
CA VAL A 40 10.43 6.00 -17.94
C VAL A 40 10.44 7.46 -18.44
N ASP A 41 10.58 7.67 -19.73
CA ASP A 41 10.63 8.99 -20.39
C ASP A 41 9.24 9.55 -20.74
N PHE A 42 8.18 8.89 -20.33
CA PHE A 42 6.78 9.31 -20.56
C PHE A 42 5.92 9.06 -19.32
N TYR A 43 4.75 9.68 -19.29
CA TYR A 43 3.71 9.36 -18.29
C TYR A 43 2.37 9.10 -18.98
N GLN A 44 1.53 8.26 -18.35
CA GLN A 44 0.19 7.95 -18.85
C GLN A 44 -0.88 8.84 -18.20
N GLN A 45 -0.60 9.38 -17.00
CA GLN A 45 -1.55 10.22 -16.27
C GLN A 45 -0.95 11.56 -15.87
N LYS A 46 -1.59 12.64 -16.28
CA LYS A 46 -1.15 14.02 -16.02
C LYS A 46 -1.53 14.54 -14.63
N LYS A 47 -2.56 13.97 -14.01
CA LYS A 47 -3.12 14.39 -12.73
C LYS A 47 -2.98 13.26 -11.71
N PRO A 48 -3.03 13.55 -10.40
CA PRO A 48 -3.10 12.51 -9.37
C PRO A 48 -4.33 11.61 -9.57
N TYR A 49 -4.19 10.34 -9.27
CA TYR A 49 -5.22 9.33 -9.49
C TYR A 49 -5.14 8.20 -8.45
N VAL A 50 -6.19 7.39 -8.40
CA VAL A 50 -6.17 6.13 -7.65
C VAL A 50 -5.86 4.99 -8.61
N ALA A 51 -4.94 4.12 -8.22
CA ALA A 51 -4.68 2.87 -8.93
C ALA A 51 -5.14 1.69 -8.07
N VAL A 52 -5.73 0.67 -8.72
CA VAL A 52 -6.18 -0.54 -8.06
C VAL A 52 -5.47 -1.73 -8.67
N VAL A 53 -4.94 -2.63 -7.85
CA VAL A 53 -4.39 -3.90 -8.30
C VAL A 53 -5.54 -4.77 -8.79
N LYS A 54 -5.55 -5.07 -10.09
CA LYS A 54 -6.63 -5.85 -10.71
C LYS A 54 -6.26 -7.30 -10.96
N ASP A 55 -4.96 -7.64 -11.05
CA ASP A 55 -4.47 -8.96 -11.39
C ASP A 55 -3.38 -9.42 -10.40
N GLY A 56 -3.45 -10.67 -9.95
CA GLY A 56 -2.44 -11.33 -9.15
C GLY A 56 -2.54 -11.08 -7.64
N ALA A 57 -1.42 -11.28 -6.93
CA ALA A 57 -1.37 -11.11 -5.48
C ALA A 57 -1.66 -9.66 -5.06
N GLY A 58 -2.58 -9.49 -4.11
CA GLY A 58 -2.98 -8.17 -3.57
C GLY A 58 -4.05 -7.46 -4.40
N ILE A 59 -4.84 -8.20 -5.20
CA ILE A 59 -6.03 -7.66 -5.88
C ILE A 59 -6.88 -6.85 -4.92
N GLY A 60 -7.51 -5.80 -5.44
CA GLY A 60 -8.33 -4.87 -4.63
C GLY A 60 -7.54 -3.81 -3.89
N ARG A 61 -6.21 -3.95 -3.73
CA ARG A 61 -5.39 -2.94 -3.08
C ARG A 61 -5.41 -1.65 -3.89
N ALA A 62 -5.78 -0.56 -3.22
CA ALA A 62 -5.77 0.79 -3.78
C ALA A 62 -4.47 1.51 -3.43
N MET A 63 -4.00 2.36 -4.34
CA MET A 63 -2.87 3.27 -4.14
C MET A 63 -3.23 4.65 -4.67
N LEU A 64 -2.91 5.69 -3.91
CA LEU A 64 -2.95 7.07 -4.38
C LEU A 64 -1.61 7.37 -5.06
N LEU A 65 -1.64 7.71 -6.32
CA LEU A 65 -0.44 7.93 -7.13
C LEU A 65 -0.35 9.38 -7.62
N PRO A 66 0.90 9.90 -7.77
CA PRO A 66 1.11 11.30 -8.16
C PRO A 66 0.74 11.55 -9.62
N ALA A 67 0.64 12.84 -9.96
CA ALA A 67 0.63 13.31 -11.34
C ALA A 67 1.91 12.88 -12.08
N GLU A 68 1.86 12.88 -13.38
CA GLU A 68 2.99 12.58 -14.28
C GLU A 68 3.62 11.22 -13.99
N SER A 69 2.76 10.21 -13.81
CA SER A 69 3.17 8.85 -13.52
C SER A 69 2.39 7.82 -14.33
N SER A 70 2.84 6.57 -14.26
CA SER A 70 2.23 5.45 -14.96
C SER A 70 2.09 4.23 -14.05
N VAL A 71 1.20 3.30 -14.44
CA VAL A 71 1.16 1.97 -13.82
C VAL A 71 1.34 0.88 -14.88
N ILE A 72 1.76 -0.31 -14.46
CA ILE A 72 1.81 -1.49 -15.33
C ILE A 72 0.42 -2.10 -15.53
N GLY A 73 0.32 -2.98 -16.53
CA GLY A 73 -0.94 -3.57 -16.99
C GLY A 73 -1.70 -4.42 -15.96
N THR A 74 -1.08 -4.84 -14.85
CA THR A 74 -1.74 -5.52 -13.73
C THR A 74 -2.50 -4.57 -12.81
N MET A 75 -2.41 -3.27 -13.06
CA MET A 75 -3.10 -2.21 -12.34
C MET A 75 -4.21 -1.61 -13.20
N GLN A 76 -5.16 -0.97 -12.54
CA GLN A 76 -6.24 -0.21 -13.16
C GLN A 76 -6.25 1.21 -12.64
N TYR A 77 -6.41 2.19 -13.54
CA TYR A 77 -6.65 3.58 -13.18
C TYR A 77 -8.11 3.80 -12.78
N LEU A 78 -8.31 4.53 -11.71
CA LEU A 78 -9.55 5.23 -11.38
C LEU A 78 -9.23 6.72 -11.38
N LEU A 79 -9.67 7.41 -12.43
CA LEU A 79 -9.38 8.82 -12.69
C LEU A 79 -10.49 9.66 -12.07
N PRO A 80 -10.21 10.47 -11.01
CA PRO A 80 -11.23 11.25 -10.33
C PRO A 80 -11.84 12.30 -11.23
N LYS A 81 -13.16 12.44 -11.23
CA LYS A 81 -13.87 13.58 -11.81
C LYS A 81 -13.78 14.79 -10.87
N SER A 82 -14.19 15.96 -11.34
CA SER A 82 -14.09 17.23 -10.58
C SER A 82 -14.90 17.28 -9.28
N VAL A 83 -15.81 16.34 -9.06
CA VAL A 83 -16.67 16.25 -7.88
C VAL A 83 -16.04 15.52 -6.70
N VAL A 84 -14.88 14.86 -6.92
CA VAL A 84 -14.21 14.06 -5.91
C VAL A 84 -12.70 14.34 -5.91
N LEU A 85 -12.14 14.52 -4.72
CA LEU A 85 -10.69 14.64 -4.54
C LEU A 85 -10.01 13.27 -4.72
N PRO A 86 -8.83 13.19 -5.36
CA PRO A 86 -8.09 11.94 -5.50
C PRO A 86 -7.85 11.22 -4.17
N GLU A 87 -7.50 11.96 -3.13
CA GLU A 87 -7.26 11.44 -1.77
C GLU A 87 -8.54 10.90 -1.14
N TYR A 88 -9.65 11.61 -1.32
CA TYR A 88 -10.94 11.15 -0.80
C TYR A 88 -11.37 9.86 -1.51
N LEU A 89 -11.25 9.82 -2.83
CA LEU A 89 -11.52 8.63 -3.64
C LEU A 89 -10.65 7.45 -3.19
N PHE A 90 -9.37 7.69 -2.89
CA PHE A 90 -8.46 6.65 -2.38
C PHE A 90 -9.00 6.01 -1.08
N TYR A 91 -9.40 6.82 -0.10
CA TYR A 91 -9.95 6.29 1.15
C TYR A 91 -11.27 5.55 0.95
N VAL A 92 -12.14 6.07 0.08
CA VAL A 92 -13.39 5.41 -0.30
C VAL A 92 -13.12 4.04 -0.91
N VAL A 93 -12.24 3.95 -1.91
CA VAL A 93 -11.90 2.70 -2.60
C VAL A 93 -11.21 1.71 -1.65
N LYS A 94 -10.31 2.20 -0.78
CA LYS A 94 -9.66 1.38 0.25
C LYS A 94 -10.67 0.77 1.22
N HIS A 95 -11.74 1.50 1.56
CA HIS A 95 -12.80 1.02 2.44
C HIS A 95 -13.77 0.04 1.76
N MET A 96 -13.87 0.06 0.45
CA MET A 96 -14.79 -0.81 -0.31
C MET A 96 -14.39 -2.29 -0.29
N HIS A 97 -13.15 -2.62 0.08
CA HIS A 97 -12.68 -4.01 0.12
C HIS A 97 -12.92 -4.75 -1.19
N LEU A 98 -12.32 -4.22 -2.27
CA LEU A 98 -12.58 -4.68 -3.64
C LEU A 98 -12.12 -6.12 -3.91
N GLU A 99 -11.29 -6.70 -3.04
CA GLU A 99 -10.92 -8.12 -3.05
C GLU A 99 -12.12 -9.06 -2.97
N LYS A 100 -13.26 -8.63 -2.45
CA LYS A 100 -14.52 -9.40 -2.43
C LYS A 100 -15.07 -9.73 -3.83
N TYR A 101 -14.64 -9.00 -4.86
CA TYR A 101 -15.00 -9.23 -6.26
C TYR A 101 -14.06 -10.19 -6.99
N PHE A 102 -13.26 -10.90 -6.24
CA PHE A 102 -12.31 -11.89 -6.74
C PHE A 102 -12.99 -12.88 -7.70
N SER A 103 -12.34 -13.10 -8.84
CA SER A 103 -12.68 -14.12 -9.82
C SER A 103 -11.39 -14.75 -10.36
N GLY A 104 -11.49 -15.98 -10.93
CA GLY A 104 -10.36 -16.72 -11.48
C GLY A 104 -9.81 -17.79 -10.53
N ALA A 105 -9.61 -19.00 -11.07
CA ALA A 105 -9.18 -20.16 -10.29
C ALA A 105 -7.65 -20.20 -10.08
N THR A 106 -6.84 -19.74 -11.04
CA THR A 106 -5.38 -19.83 -11.00
C THR A 106 -4.72 -18.49 -10.71
N ILE A 107 -5.16 -17.42 -11.38
CA ILE A 107 -4.68 -16.06 -11.15
C ILE A 107 -5.88 -15.22 -10.72
N PRO A 108 -5.85 -14.62 -9.53
CA PRO A 108 -6.92 -13.73 -9.07
C PRO A 108 -7.09 -12.52 -9.99
N HIS A 109 -8.33 -12.20 -10.31
CA HIS A 109 -8.70 -11.00 -11.08
C HIS A 109 -9.89 -10.28 -10.45
N ILE A 110 -9.93 -8.96 -10.60
CA ILE A 110 -11.12 -8.14 -10.37
C ILE A 110 -11.37 -7.25 -11.57
N TYR A 111 -12.62 -7.03 -11.91
CA TYR A 111 -13.00 -6.21 -13.06
C TYR A 111 -13.83 -5.01 -12.61
N PHE A 112 -13.58 -3.85 -13.21
CA PHE A 112 -14.32 -2.62 -12.90
C PHE A 112 -15.84 -2.80 -13.02
N LYS A 113 -16.29 -3.57 -14.03
CA LYS A 113 -17.72 -3.87 -14.23
C LYS A 113 -18.40 -4.48 -13.00
N ASP A 114 -17.64 -5.19 -12.16
CA ASP A 114 -18.17 -5.91 -11.01
C ASP A 114 -18.32 -4.98 -9.79
N TYR A 115 -17.45 -3.98 -9.63
CA TYR A 115 -17.46 -3.06 -8.50
C TYR A 115 -17.83 -1.60 -8.83
N GLN A 116 -18.05 -1.25 -10.10
CA GLN A 116 -18.42 0.11 -10.53
C GLN A 116 -19.71 0.64 -9.92
N ASN A 117 -20.61 -0.27 -9.49
CA ASN A 117 -21.90 0.05 -8.87
C ASN A 117 -21.83 0.11 -7.34
N GLU A 118 -20.65 -0.06 -6.73
CA GLU A 118 -20.48 0.17 -5.29
C GLU A 118 -20.90 1.59 -4.94
N GLU A 119 -21.71 1.71 -3.91
CA GLU A 119 -22.30 2.99 -3.49
C GLU A 119 -21.62 3.51 -2.23
N PHE A 120 -21.42 4.80 -2.19
CA PHE A 120 -20.93 5.50 -1.00
C PHE A 120 -21.55 6.88 -0.87
N THR A 121 -21.36 7.52 0.28
CA THR A 121 -21.80 8.89 0.49
C THR A 121 -20.72 9.84 -0.04
N LEU A 122 -21.08 10.66 -1.04
CA LEU A 122 -20.22 11.72 -1.53
C LEU A 122 -20.57 13.02 -0.79
N ASP A 123 -19.60 13.54 -0.07
CA ASP A 123 -19.65 14.83 0.59
C ASP A 123 -19.30 15.97 -0.40
N ASP A 124 -19.56 17.21 -0.04
CA ASP A 124 -19.03 18.36 -0.77
C ASP A 124 -17.50 18.45 -0.62
N LEU A 125 -16.84 19.20 -1.52
CA LEU A 125 -15.37 19.26 -1.57
C LEU A 125 -14.74 19.78 -0.25
N ASN A 126 -15.39 20.68 0.47
CA ASN A 126 -14.88 21.19 1.75
C ASN A 126 -14.88 20.07 2.79
N LYS A 127 -15.96 19.31 2.86
CA LYS A 127 -16.08 18.17 3.77
C LYS A 127 -15.12 17.05 3.40
N GLN A 128 -14.92 16.78 2.09
CA GLN A 128 -13.90 15.84 1.62
C GLN A 128 -12.50 16.24 2.11
N HIS A 129 -12.13 17.54 2.04
CA HIS A 129 -10.86 18.04 2.56
C HIS A 129 -10.71 17.82 4.08
N GLU A 130 -11.77 18.08 4.87
CA GLU A 130 -11.76 17.83 6.30
C GLU A 130 -11.53 16.35 6.63
N VAL A 131 -12.26 15.45 5.94
CA VAL A 131 -12.14 14.01 6.12
C VAL A 131 -10.73 13.55 5.77
N VAL A 132 -10.19 13.93 4.62
CA VAL A 132 -8.83 13.59 4.18
C VAL A 132 -7.79 14.09 5.18
N THR A 133 -7.92 15.33 5.64
CA THR A 133 -6.99 15.92 6.63
C THR A 133 -7.01 15.11 7.94
N THR A 134 -8.19 14.71 8.39
CA THR A 134 -8.36 13.94 9.63
C THR A 134 -7.74 12.55 9.48
N LEU A 135 -8.03 11.84 8.39
CA LEU A 135 -7.49 10.50 8.13
C LEU A 135 -5.97 10.51 8.01
N ARG A 136 -5.39 11.49 7.30
CA ARG A 136 -3.92 11.66 7.23
C ARG A 136 -3.27 11.89 8.59
N LYS A 137 -3.91 12.68 9.47
CA LYS A 137 -3.41 12.85 10.85
C LYS A 137 -3.43 11.54 11.61
N VAL A 138 -4.50 10.75 11.49
CA VAL A 138 -4.59 9.43 12.15
C VAL A 138 -3.52 8.48 11.61
N GLU A 139 -3.34 8.39 10.29
CA GLU A 139 -2.28 7.57 9.68
C GLU A 139 -0.89 7.98 10.17
N SER A 140 -0.60 9.29 10.20
CA SER A 140 0.68 9.80 10.73
C SER A 140 0.90 9.43 12.21
N VAL A 141 -0.14 9.47 13.04
CA VAL A 141 -0.03 9.02 14.44
C VAL A 141 0.26 7.53 14.52
N ILE A 142 -0.41 6.71 13.72
CA ILE A 142 -0.19 5.26 13.68
C ILE A 142 1.26 4.96 13.26
N GLU A 143 1.76 5.56 12.18
CA GLU A 143 3.13 5.40 11.70
C GLU A 143 4.16 5.80 12.76
N ASN A 144 3.96 6.96 13.41
CA ASN A 144 4.84 7.43 14.49
C ASN A 144 4.87 6.43 15.66
N ARG A 145 3.71 5.85 16.02
CA ARG A 145 3.64 4.84 17.10
C ARG A 145 4.34 3.54 16.72
N GLN A 146 4.18 3.09 15.49
CA GLN A 146 4.91 1.91 14.99
C GLN A 146 6.42 2.12 15.02
N GLN A 147 6.91 3.30 14.60
CA GLN A 147 8.33 3.64 14.70
C GLN A 147 8.82 3.71 16.15
N GLN A 148 8.00 4.23 17.08
CA GLN A 148 8.34 4.25 18.50
C GLN A 148 8.46 2.84 19.07
N LEU A 149 7.53 1.93 18.74
CA LEU A 149 7.61 0.53 19.15
C LEU A 149 8.89 -0.13 18.62
N GLN A 150 9.22 0.06 17.34
CA GLN A 150 10.44 -0.48 16.78
C GLN A 150 11.70 0.04 17.51
N LYS A 151 11.75 1.34 17.80
CA LYS A 151 12.89 1.93 18.56
C LYS A 151 13.00 1.37 19.99
N LEU A 152 11.87 1.08 20.64
CA LEU A 152 11.88 0.43 21.95
C LEU A 152 12.43 -1.01 21.88
N ASP A 153 12.02 -1.78 20.88
CA ASP A 153 12.56 -3.13 20.65
C ASP A 153 14.07 -3.10 20.38
N ASP A 154 14.52 -2.14 19.58
CA ASP A 154 15.94 -1.96 19.28
C ASP A 154 16.73 -1.54 20.55
N LEU A 155 16.14 -0.69 21.39
CA LEU A 155 16.73 -0.28 22.67
C LEU A 155 16.88 -1.47 23.63
N ILE A 156 15.85 -2.34 23.72
CA ILE A 156 15.89 -3.55 24.56
C ILE A 156 17.04 -4.46 24.10
N LYS A 157 17.16 -4.69 22.77
CA LYS A 157 18.25 -5.50 22.19
C LYS A 157 19.62 -4.89 22.48
N ALA A 158 19.77 -3.58 22.26
CA ALA A 158 21.03 -2.87 22.51
C ALA A 158 21.41 -2.94 24.00
N ARG A 159 20.43 -2.78 24.91
CA ARG A 159 20.68 -2.87 26.34
C ARG A 159 21.06 -4.29 26.78
N PHE A 160 20.44 -5.30 26.18
CA PHE A 160 20.82 -6.70 26.41
C PHE A 160 22.29 -6.94 26.00
N VAL A 161 22.68 -6.51 24.81
CA VAL A 161 24.08 -6.66 24.32
C VAL A 161 25.06 -5.85 25.17
N GLU A 162 24.70 -4.66 25.61
CA GLU A 162 25.53 -3.86 26.53
C GLU A 162 25.78 -4.57 27.87
N MET A 163 24.74 -5.20 28.43
CA MET A 163 24.82 -5.86 29.76
C MET A 163 25.46 -7.23 29.70
N PHE A 164 25.20 -8.01 28.66
CA PHE A 164 25.56 -9.44 28.60
C PHE A 164 26.54 -9.78 27.45
N GLY A 165 26.88 -8.83 26.59
CA GLY A 165 27.63 -9.08 25.37
C GLY A 165 26.74 -9.62 24.24
N ASP A 166 27.28 -9.68 23.04
CA ASP A 166 26.61 -10.30 21.89
C ASP A 166 26.63 -11.82 22.05
N PRO A 167 25.46 -12.49 22.10
CA PRO A 167 25.39 -13.95 22.26
C PRO A 167 26.12 -14.73 21.16
N GLY A 168 26.19 -14.19 19.94
CA GLY A 168 26.83 -14.83 18.79
C GLY A 168 28.37 -14.85 18.88
N THR A 169 28.98 -13.90 19.59
CA THR A 169 30.41 -13.77 19.72
C THR A 169 30.92 -14.08 21.16
N ASN A 170 30.00 -14.13 22.13
CA ASN A 170 30.26 -14.34 23.53
C ASN A 170 31.49 -13.58 24.12
N PRO A 171 31.56 -12.24 23.92
CA PRO A 171 32.75 -11.46 24.32
C PRO A 171 32.97 -11.40 25.82
N MET A 172 31.96 -11.72 26.63
CA MET A 172 32.03 -11.79 28.09
C MET A 172 32.50 -13.16 28.61
N GLY A 173 32.66 -14.14 27.71
CA GLY A 173 33.15 -15.50 28.09
C GLY A 173 32.17 -16.29 28.97
N TRP A 174 30.87 -16.09 28.82
CA TRP A 174 29.86 -16.87 29.54
C TRP A 174 29.98 -18.34 29.21
N LYS A 175 29.73 -19.18 30.20
CA LYS A 175 29.68 -20.63 30.01
C LYS A 175 28.60 -21.01 29.03
N GLU A 176 28.97 -21.73 27.98
CA GLU A 176 28.01 -22.29 27.05
C GLU A 176 27.35 -23.54 27.61
N THR A 177 26.03 -23.64 27.43
CA THR A 177 25.23 -24.77 27.88
C THR A 177 24.08 -24.99 26.89
N THR A 178 23.36 -26.07 27.01
CA THR A 178 22.19 -26.38 26.18
C THR A 178 20.89 -26.12 26.94
N ILE A 179 19.83 -25.81 26.19
CA ILE A 179 18.50 -25.64 26.79
C ILE A 179 18.06 -26.88 27.57
N GLY A 180 18.46 -28.09 27.12
CA GLY A 180 18.11 -29.34 27.79
C GLY A 180 18.82 -29.55 29.11
N GLU A 181 19.97 -28.89 29.34
CA GLU A 181 20.70 -28.94 30.62
C GLU A 181 20.15 -27.97 31.65
N GLU A 182 19.63 -26.82 31.20
CA GLU A 182 19.18 -25.73 32.08
C GLU A 182 17.66 -25.66 32.28
N CYS A 183 16.87 -26.31 31.40
CA CYS A 183 15.41 -26.30 31.48
C CYS A 183 14.87 -27.66 31.94
N PHE A 184 14.23 -27.70 33.11
CA PHE A 184 13.50 -28.87 33.57
C PHE A 184 12.08 -28.86 32.97
N TYR A 185 11.71 -29.97 32.32
CA TYR A 185 10.31 -30.19 31.95
C TYR A 185 9.49 -30.40 33.21
N ILE A 186 8.61 -29.45 33.55
CA ILE A 186 7.54 -29.69 34.51
C ILE A 186 6.46 -30.47 33.75
N LYS A 187 6.29 -31.74 34.14
CA LYS A 187 5.21 -32.61 33.66
C LYS A 187 3.88 -32.18 34.26
#